data_7a4132f3116268b942c1b971a6c6b636
#
_entry.id   7a4132f3116268b942c1b971a6c6b636
#
_cell.length_a   1.000
_cell.length_b   1.000
_cell.length_c   1.000
_cell.angle_alpha   90.00
_cell.angle_beta   90.00
_cell.angle_gamma   90.00
#
_symmetry.space_group_name_H-M   'P 1'
#
loop_
_entity.id
_entity.type
_entity.pdbx_description
1 polymer ?
#
loop_
_entity_poly.entity_id
_entity_poly.type
_entity_poly.pdbx_seq_one_letter_code
_entity_poly.pdbx_strand_id
1 'polypeptide(L)'
;MNQSWKNTAARFLTAQTISLFGSSLVQYAIVWYITLSTSSGRMLTISTVCGFAPQIAISLFAGVWIDCYDRKSLIMLSDTIIALSTLILAIAFLSGHRNIWLLFTVLMVRSAGTGIQTPAVNAVIPQIVPQKHLMQVNGIQNTLTSLIMFLSPAVSGAILSVSTLETTLFIDVFTALIGVGITSALTIPGYRKDMMAGSDNAGRKDGLKSRDNIKESSGILSM
;
A
#
# COMPACT_ATOMS: atom_id res chain seq x y z
N MET A 1 -17.04 -5.25 22.53
CA MET A 1 -16.50 -5.38 21.17
C MET A 1 -16.04 -4.06 20.49
N ASN A 2 -16.25 -2.88 21.11
CA ASN A 2 -15.99 -1.57 20.45
C ASN A 2 -14.54 -1.05 20.48
N GLN A 3 -13.62 -1.67 21.21
CA GLN A 3 -12.24 -1.16 21.36
C GLN A 3 -11.23 -1.85 20.40
N SER A 4 -11.52 -3.07 19.98
CA SER A 4 -10.61 -3.90 19.19
C SER A 4 -10.33 -3.33 17.79
N TRP A 5 -11.37 -2.91 17.04
CA TRP A 5 -11.22 -2.38 15.69
C TRP A 5 -10.46 -1.04 15.65
N LYS A 6 -10.66 -0.16 16.66
CA LYS A 6 -9.94 1.12 16.76
C LYS A 6 -8.45 0.91 16.88
N ASN A 7 -8.04 -0.03 17.74
CA ASN A 7 -6.63 -0.36 17.94
C ASN A 7 -6.02 -0.99 16.67
N THR A 8 -6.76 -1.85 15.98
CA THR A 8 -6.32 -2.46 14.72
C THR A 8 -6.19 -1.40 13.62
N ALA A 9 -7.19 -0.55 13.46
CA ALA A 9 -7.16 0.54 12.48
C ALA A 9 -6.04 1.55 12.79
N ALA A 10 -5.86 1.95 14.06
CA ALA A 10 -4.80 2.87 14.45
C ALA A 10 -3.42 2.28 14.17
N ARG A 11 -3.15 1.02 14.55
CA ARG A 11 -1.88 0.35 14.27
C ARG A 11 -1.62 0.22 12.78
N PHE A 12 -2.64 -0.13 12.00
CA PHE A 12 -2.54 -0.24 10.55
C PHE A 12 -2.21 1.11 9.92
N LEU A 13 -2.96 2.17 10.26
CA LEU A 13 -2.71 3.52 9.74
C LEU A 13 -1.32 4.04 10.14
N THR A 14 -0.89 3.80 11.38
CA THR A 14 0.45 4.20 11.85
C THR A 14 1.53 3.48 11.05
N ALA A 15 1.41 2.16 10.86
CA ALA A 15 2.36 1.38 10.05
C ALA A 15 2.46 1.90 8.62
N GLN A 16 1.31 2.13 7.97
CA GLN A 16 1.25 2.65 6.62
C GLN A 16 1.78 4.08 6.51
N THR A 17 1.49 4.93 7.49
CA THR A 17 2.00 6.32 7.53
C THR A 17 3.52 6.36 7.65
N ILE A 18 4.11 5.51 8.50
CA ILE A 18 5.57 5.42 8.69
C ILE A 18 6.24 4.92 7.39
N SER A 19 5.73 3.85 6.80
CA SER A 19 6.24 3.31 5.54
C SER A 19 6.11 4.32 4.39
N LEU A 20 4.94 4.95 4.25
CA LEU A 20 4.68 5.94 3.21
C LEU A 20 5.57 7.18 3.36
N PHE A 21 5.82 7.63 4.60
CA PHE A 21 6.70 8.78 4.84
C PHE A 21 8.13 8.48 4.41
N GLY A 22 8.71 7.35 4.83
CA GLY A 22 10.04 6.93 4.39
C GLY A 22 10.16 6.80 2.87
N SER A 23 9.20 6.13 2.26
CA SER A 23 9.14 5.99 0.80
C SER A 23 9.02 7.33 0.08
N SER A 24 8.20 8.25 0.57
CA SER A 24 8.07 9.58 -0.02
C SER A 24 9.36 10.39 0.10
N LEU A 25 10.04 10.32 1.25
CA LEU A 25 11.34 10.98 1.43
C LEU A 25 12.36 10.52 0.38
N VAL A 26 12.51 9.21 0.18
CA VAL A 26 13.46 8.67 -0.80
C VAL A 26 13.04 9.02 -2.23
N GLN A 27 11.76 8.96 -2.54
CA GLN A 27 11.24 9.35 -3.86
C GLN A 27 11.71 10.76 -4.23
N TYR A 28 11.49 11.72 -3.34
CA TYR A 28 11.91 13.10 -3.56
C TYR A 28 13.42 13.29 -3.44
N ALA A 29 14.11 12.55 -2.57
CA ALA A 29 15.57 12.62 -2.45
C ALA A 29 16.27 12.21 -3.75
N ILE A 30 15.79 11.14 -4.41
CA ILE A 30 16.34 10.73 -5.70
C ILE A 30 16.10 11.79 -6.77
N VAL A 31 14.90 12.37 -6.82
CA VAL A 31 14.59 13.45 -7.78
C VAL A 31 15.45 14.68 -7.53
N TRP A 32 15.62 15.10 -6.27
CA TRP A 32 16.51 16.19 -5.88
C TRP A 32 17.97 15.90 -6.25
N TYR A 33 18.47 14.70 -5.94
CA TYR A 33 19.83 14.31 -6.25
C TYR A 33 20.10 14.35 -7.76
N ILE A 34 19.21 13.80 -8.59
CA ILE A 34 19.33 13.85 -10.06
C ILE A 34 19.35 15.30 -10.55
N THR A 35 18.45 16.13 -10.03
CA THR A 35 18.32 17.53 -10.44
C THR A 35 19.57 18.33 -10.08
N LEU A 36 20.07 18.20 -8.86
CA LEU A 36 21.26 18.92 -8.39
C LEU A 36 22.53 18.43 -9.08
N SER A 37 22.68 17.10 -9.30
CA SER A 37 23.88 16.54 -9.93
C SER A 37 23.97 16.85 -11.43
N THR A 38 22.84 17.02 -12.12
CA THR A 38 22.81 17.26 -13.56
C THR A 38 22.53 18.72 -13.92
N SER A 39 22.02 19.52 -12.98
CA SER A 39 21.55 20.90 -13.20
C SER A 39 20.67 21.06 -14.45
N SER A 40 19.87 20.02 -14.75
CA SER A 40 19.09 19.91 -15.99
C SER A 40 17.60 19.74 -15.72
N GLY A 41 16.82 20.71 -16.21
CA GLY A 41 15.34 20.61 -16.15
C GLY A 41 14.79 19.39 -16.92
N ARG A 42 15.46 18.92 -17.96
CA ARG A 42 15.07 17.69 -18.69
C ARG A 42 15.18 16.46 -17.79
N MET A 43 16.26 16.36 -17.01
CA MET A 43 16.44 15.24 -16.07
C MET A 43 15.43 15.28 -14.93
N LEU A 44 15.07 16.48 -14.45
CA LEU A 44 13.97 16.65 -13.50
C LEU A 44 12.65 16.13 -14.07
N THR A 45 12.30 16.48 -15.31
CA THR A 45 11.07 16.01 -15.94
C THR A 45 11.09 14.50 -16.12
N ILE A 46 12.18 13.91 -16.62
CA ILE A 46 12.30 12.46 -16.80
C ILE A 46 12.20 11.74 -15.46
N SER A 47 12.87 12.21 -14.41
CA SER A 47 12.81 11.58 -13.09
C SER A 47 11.39 11.64 -12.49
N THR A 48 10.69 12.76 -12.68
CA THR A 48 9.30 12.89 -12.26
C THR A 48 8.38 11.92 -13.01
N VAL A 49 8.53 11.82 -14.34
CA VAL A 49 7.76 10.87 -15.15
C VAL A 49 8.06 9.42 -14.72
N CYS A 50 9.34 9.04 -14.56
CA CYS A 50 9.72 7.71 -14.07
C CYS A 50 9.17 7.42 -12.66
N GLY A 51 9.05 8.44 -11.83
CA GLY A 51 8.52 8.32 -10.47
C GLY A 51 7.00 8.18 -10.37
N PHE A 52 6.23 8.60 -11.36
CA PHE A 52 4.76 8.62 -11.29
C PHE A 52 4.07 7.83 -12.40
N ALA A 53 4.61 7.78 -13.61
CA ALA A 53 3.94 7.11 -14.74
C ALA A 53 3.72 5.59 -14.50
N PRO A 54 4.70 4.80 -14.01
CA PRO A 54 4.48 3.40 -13.69
C PRO A 54 3.41 3.19 -12.62
N GLN A 55 3.33 4.06 -11.61
CA GLN A 55 2.30 4.01 -10.58
C GLN A 55 0.90 4.16 -11.19
N ILE A 56 0.70 5.14 -12.07
CA ILE A 56 -0.59 5.38 -12.72
C ILE A 56 -0.95 4.18 -13.59
N ALA A 57 -0.02 3.71 -14.42
CA ALA A 57 -0.25 2.57 -15.31
C ALA A 57 -0.64 1.29 -14.53
N ILE A 58 0.07 0.97 -13.47
CA ILE A 58 -0.17 -0.22 -12.67
C ILE A 58 -1.43 -0.09 -11.81
N SER A 59 -1.76 1.10 -11.29
CA SER A 59 -2.96 1.31 -10.48
C SER A 59 -4.25 1.01 -11.23
N LEU A 60 -4.25 1.14 -12.57
CA LEU A 60 -5.41 0.77 -13.42
C LEU A 60 -5.69 -0.74 -13.39
N PHE A 61 -4.64 -1.56 -13.26
CA PHE A 61 -4.75 -3.03 -13.22
C PHE A 61 -4.78 -3.57 -11.78
N ALA A 62 -4.34 -2.78 -10.82
CA ALA A 62 -4.23 -3.19 -9.41
C ALA A 62 -5.57 -3.62 -8.81
N GLY A 63 -6.69 -3.07 -9.27
CA GLY A 63 -8.04 -3.48 -8.85
C GLY A 63 -8.28 -4.97 -9.05
N VAL A 64 -7.93 -5.51 -10.22
CA VAL A 64 -8.09 -6.94 -10.53
C VAL A 64 -7.23 -7.81 -9.60
N TRP A 65 -6.00 -7.39 -9.32
CA TRP A 65 -5.11 -8.15 -8.42
C TRP A 65 -5.59 -8.13 -6.98
N ILE A 66 -6.14 -7.01 -6.51
CA ILE A 66 -6.70 -6.85 -5.16
C ILE A 66 -7.93 -7.73 -4.95
N ASP A 67 -8.70 -8.00 -6.02
CA ASP A 67 -9.86 -8.89 -5.95
C ASP A 67 -9.45 -10.37 -5.99
N CYS A 68 -8.31 -10.70 -6.62
CA CYS A 68 -7.82 -12.08 -6.76
C CYS A 68 -6.91 -12.54 -5.62
N TYR A 69 -6.13 -11.62 -5.02
CA TYR A 69 -5.11 -11.94 -4.02
C TYR A 69 -5.45 -11.37 -2.64
N ASP A 70 -4.81 -11.94 -1.62
CA ASP A 70 -4.92 -11.40 -0.26
C ASP A 70 -4.27 -10.00 -0.16
N ARG A 71 -5.10 -9.03 0.24
CA ARG A 71 -4.74 -7.61 0.28
C ARG A 71 -3.55 -7.31 1.19
N LYS A 72 -3.48 -8.00 2.33
CA LYS A 72 -2.35 -7.90 3.27
C LYS A 72 -1.05 -8.36 2.60
N SER A 73 -1.09 -9.48 1.90
CA SER A 73 0.07 -10.02 1.19
C SER A 73 0.53 -9.08 0.07
N LEU A 74 -0.41 -8.46 -0.67
CA LEU A 74 -0.07 -7.46 -1.69
C LEU A 74 0.63 -6.24 -1.11
N ILE A 75 0.16 -5.72 0.03
CA ILE A 75 0.81 -4.58 0.72
C ILE A 75 2.22 -4.97 1.14
N MET A 76 2.39 -6.10 1.82
CA MET A 76 3.71 -6.54 2.29
C MET A 76 4.68 -6.83 1.13
N LEU A 77 4.19 -7.41 0.04
CA LEU A 77 4.98 -7.67 -1.16
C LEU A 77 5.45 -6.35 -1.81
N SER A 78 4.55 -5.39 -1.95
CA SER A 78 4.87 -4.07 -2.52
C SER A 78 5.89 -3.33 -1.66
N ASP A 79 5.69 -3.26 -0.33
CA ASP A 79 6.65 -2.66 0.61
C ASP A 79 8.02 -3.34 0.53
N THR A 80 8.04 -4.68 0.44
CA THR A 80 9.28 -5.45 0.34
C THR A 80 10.02 -5.15 -0.97
N ILE A 81 9.31 -5.11 -2.10
CA ILE A 81 9.92 -4.78 -3.41
C ILE A 81 10.50 -3.36 -3.41
N ILE A 82 9.76 -2.40 -2.86
CA ILE A 82 10.20 -1.01 -2.71
C ILE A 82 11.47 -0.96 -1.84
N ALA A 83 11.46 -1.58 -0.66
CA ALA A 83 12.58 -1.58 0.26
C ALA A 83 13.82 -2.29 -0.31
N LEU A 84 13.64 -3.42 -0.99
CA LEU A 84 14.74 -4.14 -1.65
C LEU A 84 15.37 -3.31 -2.78
N SER A 85 14.55 -2.66 -3.61
CA SER A 85 15.06 -1.79 -4.67
C SER A 85 15.87 -0.62 -4.11
N THR A 86 15.42 -0.04 -2.99
CA THR A 86 16.12 1.02 -2.26
C THR A 86 17.43 0.51 -1.64
N LEU A 87 17.41 -0.68 -1.05
CA LEU A 87 18.58 -1.30 -0.45
C LEU A 87 19.67 -1.59 -1.51
N ILE A 88 19.26 -2.13 -2.66
CA ILE A 88 20.19 -2.37 -3.80
C ILE A 88 20.82 -1.05 -4.25
N LEU A 89 20.04 0.02 -4.35
CA LEU A 89 20.56 1.35 -4.68
C LEU A 89 21.55 1.85 -3.62
N ALA A 90 21.22 1.71 -2.33
CA ALA A 90 22.08 2.12 -1.23
C ALA A 90 23.45 1.40 -1.28
N ILE A 91 23.44 0.07 -1.49
CA ILE A 91 24.65 -0.74 -1.61
C ILE A 91 25.47 -0.32 -2.84
N ALA A 92 24.83 -0.09 -3.99
CA ALA A 92 25.52 0.36 -5.21
C ALA A 92 26.22 1.71 -5.01
N PHE A 93 25.55 2.65 -4.34
CA PHE A 93 26.12 3.96 -4.04
C PHE A 93 27.29 3.89 -3.05
N LEU A 94 27.20 3.06 -2.01
CA LEU A 94 28.28 2.81 -1.06
C LEU A 94 29.50 2.15 -1.76
N SER A 95 29.25 1.31 -2.76
CA SER A 95 30.31 0.69 -3.59
C SER A 95 30.92 1.63 -4.62
N GLY A 96 30.53 2.91 -4.64
CA GLY A 96 31.04 3.91 -5.58
C GLY A 96 30.39 3.90 -6.96
N HIS A 97 29.43 3.02 -7.22
CA HIS A 97 28.72 2.93 -8.50
C HIS A 97 27.56 3.94 -8.57
N ARG A 98 27.88 5.22 -8.76
CA ARG A 98 26.90 6.32 -8.84
C ARG A 98 26.36 6.52 -10.24
N ASN A 99 25.64 5.53 -10.77
CA ASN A 99 25.08 5.59 -12.12
C ASN A 99 23.66 6.19 -12.09
N ILE A 100 23.43 7.24 -12.87
CA ILE A 100 22.13 7.92 -13.00
C ILE A 100 21.04 6.99 -13.52
N TRP A 101 21.37 6.06 -14.41
CA TRP A 101 20.39 5.10 -14.95
C TRP A 101 19.85 4.14 -13.89
N LEU A 102 20.67 3.83 -12.89
CA LEU A 102 20.23 3.01 -11.76
C LEU A 102 19.16 3.75 -10.93
N LEU A 103 19.32 5.08 -10.75
CA LEU A 103 18.31 5.91 -10.08
C LEU A 103 16.98 5.90 -10.81
N PHE A 104 16.98 6.03 -12.14
CA PHE A 104 15.73 5.94 -12.93
C PHE A 104 15.08 4.57 -12.82
N THR A 105 15.87 3.50 -12.91
CA THR A 105 15.35 2.13 -12.77
C THR A 105 14.70 1.93 -11.40
N VAL A 106 15.36 2.36 -10.33
CA VAL A 106 14.81 2.25 -8.97
C VAL A 106 13.56 3.11 -8.80
N LEU A 107 13.53 4.35 -9.34
CA LEU A 107 12.32 5.19 -9.35
C LEU A 107 11.14 4.47 -10.02
N MET A 108 11.36 3.81 -11.16
CA MET A 108 10.32 3.06 -11.87
C MET A 108 9.82 1.87 -11.06
N VAL A 109 10.72 1.08 -10.46
CA VAL A 109 10.35 -0.08 -9.63
C VAL A 109 9.56 0.36 -8.40
N ARG A 110 10.00 1.40 -7.71
CA ARG A 110 9.32 1.97 -6.54
C ARG A 110 7.94 2.50 -6.91
N SER A 111 7.85 3.24 -8.01
CA SER A 111 6.60 3.76 -8.55
C SER A 111 5.61 2.63 -8.88
N ALA A 112 6.09 1.55 -9.49
CA ALA A 112 5.31 0.36 -9.78
C ALA A 112 4.77 -0.30 -8.50
N GLY A 113 5.61 -0.46 -7.48
CA GLY A 113 5.23 -0.98 -6.17
C GLY A 113 4.14 -0.13 -5.50
N THR A 114 4.30 1.21 -5.52
CA THR A 114 3.31 2.15 -4.96
C THR A 114 1.97 2.06 -5.71
N GLY A 115 1.99 1.78 -7.02
CA GLY A 115 0.80 1.57 -7.84
C GLY A 115 -0.06 0.38 -7.40
N ILE A 116 0.54 -0.64 -6.78
CA ILE A 116 -0.18 -1.77 -6.18
C ILE A 116 -0.55 -1.45 -4.73
N GLN A 117 0.38 -0.90 -3.96
CA GLN A 117 0.25 -0.66 -2.53
C GLN A 117 -0.91 0.28 -2.21
N THR A 118 -1.01 1.42 -2.88
CA THR A 118 -2.01 2.45 -2.58
C THR A 118 -3.45 1.93 -2.67
N PRO A 119 -3.89 1.31 -3.78
CA PRO A 119 -5.24 0.75 -3.84
C PRO A 119 -5.43 -0.45 -2.92
N ALA A 120 -4.38 -1.25 -2.63
CA ALA A 120 -4.48 -2.35 -1.67
C ALA A 120 -4.72 -1.85 -0.24
N VAL A 121 -4.03 -0.80 0.19
CA VAL A 121 -4.25 -0.14 1.50
C VAL A 121 -5.68 0.38 1.60
N ASN A 122 -6.18 1.07 0.57
CA ASN A 122 -7.55 1.57 0.54
C ASN A 122 -8.59 0.45 0.62
N ALA A 123 -8.29 -0.72 0.05
CA ALA A 123 -9.17 -1.88 0.09
C ALA A 123 -9.18 -2.62 1.44
N VAL A 124 -8.15 -2.48 2.28
CA VAL A 124 -8.08 -3.09 3.62
C VAL A 124 -8.94 -2.32 4.63
N ILE A 125 -9.05 -0.99 4.53
CA ILE A 125 -9.76 -0.17 5.51
C ILE A 125 -11.21 -0.62 5.74
N PRO A 126 -12.03 -0.90 4.69
CA PRO A 126 -13.39 -1.38 4.90
C PRO A 126 -13.48 -2.75 5.58
N GLN A 127 -12.41 -3.54 5.60
CA GLN A 127 -12.39 -4.85 6.26
C GLN A 127 -12.17 -4.74 7.78
N ILE A 128 -11.44 -3.72 8.22
CA ILE A 128 -11.06 -3.54 9.63
C ILE A 128 -11.92 -2.49 10.34
N VAL A 129 -12.64 -1.64 9.60
CA VAL A 129 -13.40 -0.51 10.14
C VAL A 129 -14.91 -0.71 9.89
N PRO A 130 -15.78 -0.58 10.91
CA PRO A 130 -17.23 -0.61 10.72
C PRO A 130 -17.72 0.50 9.79
N GLN A 131 -18.75 0.21 8.95
CA GLN A 131 -19.25 1.14 7.92
C GLN A 131 -19.54 2.55 8.44
N LYS A 132 -20.10 2.70 9.64
CA LYS A 132 -20.42 3.99 10.26
C LYS A 132 -19.21 4.90 10.53
N HIS A 133 -18.01 4.35 10.55
CA HIS A 133 -16.77 5.07 10.83
C HIS A 133 -15.82 5.15 9.63
N LEU A 134 -16.17 4.55 8.48
CA LEU A 134 -15.31 4.52 7.27
C LEU A 134 -14.98 5.92 6.77
N MET A 135 -15.96 6.83 6.73
CA MET A 135 -15.73 8.21 6.28
C MET A 135 -14.68 8.91 7.15
N GLN A 136 -14.77 8.75 8.46
CA GLN A 136 -13.84 9.35 9.42
C GLN A 136 -12.41 8.79 9.23
N VAL A 137 -12.27 7.47 9.12
CA VAL A 137 -10.95 6.81 8.98
C VAL A 137 -10.31 7.14 7.64
N ASN A 138 -11.09 7.12 6.54
CA ASN A 138 -10.62 7.55 5.22
C ASN A 138 -10.21 9.04 5.22
N GLY A 139 -10.97 9.89 5.91
CA GLY A 139 -10.60 11.30 6.09
C GLY A 139 -9.25 11.48 6.78
N ILE A 140 -9.01 10.75 7.87
CA ILE A 140 -7.72 10.75 8.57
C ILE A 140 -6.60 10.26 7.64
N GLN A 141 -6.79 9.15 6.93
CA GLN A 141 -5.79 8.62 6.00
C GLN A 141 -5.46 9.63 4.89
N ASN A 142 -6.46 10.22 4.25
CA ASN A 142 -6.24 11.21 3.20
C ASN A 142 -5.52 12.45 3.72
N THR A 143 -5.84 12.90 4.93
CA THR A 143 -5.14 14.02 5.58
C THR A 143 -3.67 13.68 5.82
N LEU A 144 -3.37 12.49 6.37
CA LEU A 144 -2.00 12.04 6.61
C LEU A 144 -1.22 11.93 5.28
N THR A 145 -1.81 11.34 4.26
CA THR A 145 -1.19 11.22 2.93
C THR A 145 -0.91 12.58 2.31
N SER A 146 -1.84 13.54 2.40
CA SER A 146 -1.66 14.89 1.89
C SER A 146 -0.57 15.65 2.64
N LEU A 147 -0.50 15.52 3.97
CA LEU A 147 0.57 16.10 4.78
C LEU A 147 1.94 15.53 4.39
N ILE A 148 2.04 14.21 4.22
CA ILE A 148 3.26 13.55 3.78
C ILE A 148 3.69 14.07 2.40
N MET A 149 2.78 14.12 1.43
CA MET A 149 3.07 14.61 0.08
C MET A 149 3.53 16.08 0.08
N PHE A 150 2.96 16.89 0.95
CA PHE A 150 3.34 18.30 1.07
C PHE A 150 4.70 18.49 1.77
N LEU A 151 4.95 17.75 2.85
CA LEU A 151 6.16 17.90 3.66
C LEU A 151 7.37 17.16 3.10
N SER A 152 7.18 16.01 2.44
CA SER A 152 8.29 15.15 2.00
C SER A 152 9.27 15.84 1.05
N PRO A 153 8.88 16.66 0.08
CA PRO A 153 9.84 17.37 -0.77
C PRO A 153 10.76 18.31 0.01
N ALA A 154 10.18 19.08 0.96
CA ALA A 154 10.92 20.03 1.79
C ALA A 154 11.86 19.31 2.77
N VAL A 155 11.35 18.29 3.47
CA VAL A 155 12.14 17.48 4.42
C VAL A 155 13.25 16.72 3.69
N SER A 156 12.98 16.17 2.52
CA SER A 156 13.96 15.47 1.70
C SER A 156 15.08 16.41 1.24
N GLY A 157 14.74 17.61 0.77
CA GLY A 157 15.72 18.63 0.41
C GLY A 157 16.58 19.08 1.60
N ALA A 158 15.95 19.26 2.77
CA ALA A 158 16.66 19.61 4.00
C ALA A 158 17.62 18.49 4.45
N ILE A 159 17.21 17.23 4.38
CA ILE A 159 18.09 16.09 4.69
C ILE A 159 19.28 16.06 3.74
N LEU A 160 19.07 16.21 2.43
CA LEU A 160 20.16 16.21 1.45
C LEU A 160 21.12 17.40 1.58
N SER A 161 20.69 18.51 2.19
CA SER A 161 21.58 19.68 2.42
C SER A 161 22.60 19.43 3.54
N VAL A 162 22.29 18.54 4.49
CA VAL A 162 23.14 18.24 5.66
C VAL A 162 23.68 16.79 5.68
N SER A 163 23.19 15.96 4.77
CA SER A 163 23.48 14.52 4.74
C SER A 163 23.62 14.03 3.28
N THR A 164 23.94 12.76 3.11
CA THR A 164 24.09 12.12 1.81
C THR A 164 22.82 11.40 1.37
N LEU A 165 22.70 11.09 0.07
CA LEU A 165 21.59 10.30 -0.46
C LEU A 165 21.50 8.93 0.23
N GLU A 166 22.66 8.29 0.45
CA GLU A 166 22.77 6.97 1.08
C GLU A 166 22.08 6.93 2.44
N THR A 167 22.24 7.97 3.26
CA THR A 167 21.58 8.08 4.57
C THR A 167 20.06 8.07 4.42
N THR A 168 19.53 8.80 3.44
CA THR A 168 18.08 8.85 3.18
C THR A 168 17.56 7.49 2.71
N LEU A 169 18.33 6.75 1.90
CA LEU A 169 17.98 5.40 1.44
C LEU A 169 17.87 4.43 2.63
N PHE A 170 18.76 4.50 3.61
CA PHE A 170 18.68 3.66 4.81
C PHE A 170 17.48 3.99 5.70
N ILE A 171 17.07 5.26 5.76
CA ILE A 171 15.84 5.66 6.49
C ILE A 171 14.63 4.92 5.92
N ASP A 172 14.49 4.84 4.59
CA ASP A 172 13.39 4.12 3.94
C ASP A 172 13.41 2.61 4.27
N VAL A 173 14.56 1.98 4.15
CA VAL A 173 14.69 0.55 4.48
C VAL A 173 14.25 0.30 5.93
N PHE A 174 14.68 1.16 6.85
CA PHE A 174 14.32 1.03 8.26
C PHE A 174 12.82 1.27 8.52
N THR A 175 12.24 2.31 7.93
CA THR A 175 10.80 2.59 8.05
C THR A 175 9.95 1.51 7.40
N ALA A 176 10.38 0.96 6.25
CA ALA A 176 9.71 -0.16 5.59
C ALA A 176 9.74 -1.43 6.47
N LEU A 177 10.86 -1.75 7.10
CA LEU A 177 10.96 -2.88 8.05
C LEU A 177 9.99 -2.73 9.21
N ILE A 178 9.87 -1.53 9.78
CA ILE A 178 8.88 -1.24 10.84
C ILE A 178 7.46 -1.41 10.30
N GLY A 179 7.15 -0.83 9.14
CA GLY A 179 5.83 -0.89 8.50
C GLY A 179 5.40 -2.33 8.21
N VAL A 180 6.27 -3.11 7.56
CA VAL A 180 6.04 -4.54 7.26
C VAL A 180 5.93 -5.35 8.55
N GLY A 181 6.80 -5.09 9.54
CA GLY A 181 6.75 -5.77 10.84
C GLY A 181 5.43 -5.58 11.57
N ILE A 182 4.94 -4.33 11.67
CA ILE A 182 3.65 -4.04 12.30
C ILE A 182 2.50 -4.65 11.48
N THR A 183 2.53 -4.50 10.14
CA THR A 183 1.47 -5.03 9.25
C THR A 183 1.43 -6.56 9.31
N SER A 184 2.57 -7.25 9.39
CA SER A 184 2.64 -8.70 9.53
C SER A 184 2.02 -9.21 10.82
N ALA A 185 2.20 -8.49 11.92
CA ALA A 185 1.64 -8.82 13.23
C ALA A 185 0.12 -8.56 13.34
N LEU A 186 -0.48 -7.79 12.40
CA LEU A 186 -1.91 -7.52 12.42
C LEU A 186 -2.69 -8.68 11.80
N THR A 187 -3.70 -9.16 12.50
CA THR A 187 -4.66 -10.14 11.95
C THR A 187 -5.74 -9.38 11.19
N ILE A 188 -5.63 -9.35 9.86
CA ILE A 188 -6.63 -8.78 8.96
C ILE A 188 -7.50 -9.94 8.46
N PRO A 189 -8.86 -9.89 8.61
CA PRO A 189 -9.74 -10.92 8.09
C PRO A 189 -9.56 -11.06 6.57
N GLY A 190 -9.23 -12.26 6.10
CA GLY A 190 -9.02 -12.51 4.67
C GLY A 190 -10.36 -12.50 3.92
N TYR A 191 -10.48 -11.64 2.92
CA TYR A 191 -11.67 -11.48 2.07
C TYR A 191 -12.20 -12.80 1.47
N ARG A 192 -11.29 -13.75 1.18
CA ARG A 192 -11.65 -15.06 0.60
C ARG A 192 -12.42 -15.96 1.57
N LYS A 193 -12.22 -15.83 2.88
CA LYS A 193 -12.92 -16.63 3.90
C LYS A 193 -14.37 -16.22 4.04
N ASP A 194 -14.66 -14.93 3.92
CA ASP A 194 -16.00 -14.38 4.09
C ASP A 194 -16.87 -14.64 2.85
N MET A 195 -16.30 -14.65 1.64
CA MET A 195 -17.04 -15.05 0.43
C MET A 195 -17.41 -16.54 0.44
N MET A 196 -16.52 -17.43 0.86
CA MET A 196 -16.85 -18.86 0.98
C MET A 196 -17.88 -19.10 2.08
N ALA A 197 -17.77 -18.46 3.23
CA ALA A 197 -18.73 -18.56 4.31
C ALA A 197 -20.10 -17.94 3.95
N GLY A 198 -20.09 -16.84 3.17
CA GLY A 198 -21.33 -16.20 2.66
C GLY A 198 -22.03 -17.06 1.61
N SER A 199 -21.29 -17.69 0.70
CA SER A 199 -21.82 -18.61 -0.32
C SER A 199 -22.43 -19.88 0.30
N ASP A 200 -21.76 -20.47 1.28
CA ASP A 200 -22.26 -21.67 2.00
C ASP A 200 -23.54 -21.34 2.80
N ASN A 201 -23.59 -20.17 3.42
CA ASN A 201 -24.78 -19.73 4.17
C ASN A 201 -25.96 -19.36 3.26
N ALA A 202 -25.70 -18.77 2.08
CA ALA A 202 -26.75 -18.48 1.10
C ALA A 202 -27.32 -19.77 0.49
N GLY A 203 -26.46 -20.69 0.07
CA GLY A 203 -26.87 -21.99 -0.48
C GLY A 203 -27.63 -22.86 0.56
N ARG A 204 -27.27 -22.74 1.86
CA ARG A 204 -27.96 -23.44 2.94
C ARG A 204 -29.34 -22.85 3.24
N LYS A 205 -29.52 -21.52 3.13
CA LYS A 205 -30.83 -20.87 3.30
C LYS A 205 -31.75 -21.16 2.13
N ASP A 206 -31.27 -21.18 0.90
CA ASP A 206 -32.08 -21.52 -0.27
C ASP A 206 -32.47 -23.01 -0.28
N GLY A 207 -31.61 -23.89 0.17
CA GLY A 207 -31.93 -25.32 0.34
C GLY A 207 -32.97 -25.60 1.41
N LEU A 208 -32.96 -24.83 2.52
CA LEU A 208 -33.97 -24.94 3.57
C LEU A 208 -35.35 -24.44 3.08
N LYS A 209 -35.36 -23.29 2.38
CA LYS A 209 -36.60 -22.70 1.85
C LYS A 209 -37.25 -23.56 0.76
N SER A 210 -36.42 -24.24 -0.07
CA SER A 210 -36.90 -25.21 -1.06
C SER A 210 -37.53 -26.46 -0.40
N ARG A 211 -36.95 -26.95 0.71
CA ARG A 211 -37.46 -28.10 1.44
C ARG A 211 -38.80 -27.79 2.16
N ASP A 212 -38.96 -26.59 2.69
CA ASP A 212 -40.20 -26.18 3.34
C ASP A 212 -41.31 -26.01 2.32
N ASN A 213 -41.05 -25.43 1.14
CA ASN A 213 -42.04 -25.34 0.04
C ASN A 213 -42.47 -26.72 -0.50
N ILE A 214 -41.54 -27.71 -0.55
CA ILE A 214 -41.90 -29.07 -0.99
C ILE A 214 -42.77 -29.79 0.06
N LYS A 215 -42.54 -29.57 1.35
CA LYS A 215 -43.39 -30.12 2.42
C LYS A 215 -44.79 -29.52 2.45
N GLU A 216 -44.89 -28.22 2.18
CA GLU A 216 -46.16 -27.52 2.13
C GLU A 216 -47.00 -27.95 0.93
N SER A 217 -46.39 -28.16 -0.25
CA SER A 217 -47.09 -28.65 -1.43
C SER A 217 -47.49 -30.14 -1.33
N SER A 218 -46.74 -30.97 -0.61
CA SER A 218 -47.08 -32.39 -0.39
C SER A 218 -48.19 -32.57 0.67
N GLY A 219 -48.31 -31.62 1.61
CA GLY A 219 -49.38 -31.59 2.61
C GLY A 219 -50.78 -31.22 2.05
N ILE A 220 -50.80 -30.47 0.94
CA ILE A 220 -52.04 -30.06 0.25
C ILE A 220 -52.63 -31.17 -0.62
N LEU A 221 -51.81 -32.14 -1.06
CA LEU A 221 -52.25 -33.28 -1.91
C LEU A 221 -52.77 -34.48 -1.11
N SER A 222 -52.77 -34.40 0.23
CA SER A 222 -53.22 -35.48 1.13
C SER A 222 -54.56 -35.17 1.85
N MET A 223 -55.26 -34.11 1.45
CA MET A 223 -56.66 -33.80 1.83
C MET A 223 -57.59 -34.04 0.63
#